data_67d805699549a04595aeb775fbbf1f78
#
_entry.id   67d805699549a04595aeb775fbbf1f78
#
_cell.length_a   1.000
_cell.length_b   1.000
_cell.length_c   1.000
_cell.angle_alpha   90.00
_cell.angle_beta   90.00
_cell.angle_gamma   90.00
#
_symmetry.space_group_name_H-M   'P 1'
#
loop_
_entity.id
_entity.type
_entity.pdbx_description
1 polymer ?
#
loop_
_entity_poly.entity_id
_entity_poly.type
_entity_poly.pdbx_seq_one_letter_code
_entity_poly.pdbx_strand_id
1 'polypeptide(L)'
;MAQHTKVLVIGGGIGGFGNALALRRLGAEVELVEQAPEFGEFGAGLQMSPNATRLLREWGVLDRAVETGVAPRYIVFRDALTGEELLREDVTGEYYERYGAPYIVAHRSDLHRLLMEECAELGVTLHNNVRVAKTENVEVDGRAVARATADDGRVFEADAIVAADGIRSVVRAQLSDDQPVGSEYVAYRGALPISQITHAGDMEAVVVWMGPECHLVQYPLRQGELFNTVAVYRSPSFAAGQLVYEGDAELREAYRDCVPEVRAALDNLSHVQRWPMFDRVPIENWVDGNIALAGDAAHPMLQYLAQGACQALEDAAALEAIAARSVFADPEHHDASRWNAVFREYNAVRQPRTARIQTTARVWGESWHLTGPVERTVRNMLWKSADRHGIWDYTDWLYGEQDYTGAEAGDRAEVRRVDASTAG
;
A
#
# COMPACT_ATOMS: atom_id res chain seq x y z
N MET A 1 24.07 -25.61 -19.45
CA MET A 1 23.12 -24.47 -19.62
C MET A 1 22.84 -23.95 -18.24
N ALA A 2 22.94 -22.64 -18.00
CA ALA A 2 22.59 -22.04 -16.73
C ALA A 2 21.12 -22.42 -16.41
N GLN A 3 20.88 -22.92 -15.21
CA GLN A 3 19.53 -23.31 -14.80
C GLN A 3 18.87 -22.07 -14.17
N HIS A 4 18.06 -21.36 -14.95
CA HIS A 4 17.30 -20.23 -14.45
C HIS A 4 16.02 -20.73 -13.76
N THR A 5 15.71 -20.17 -12.59
CA THR A 5 14.43 -20.42 -11.94
C THR A 5 13.33 -19.58 -12.58
N LYS A 6 12.16 -20.17 -12.72
CA LYS A 6 10.96 -19.53 -13.27
C LYS A 6 10.00 -19.17 -12.15
N VAL A 7 9.49 -17.94 -12.15
CA VAL A 7 8.50 -17.47 -11.19
C VAL A 7 7.26 -16.92 -11.91
N LEU A 8 6.10 -17.34 -11.45
CA LEU A 8 4.82 -16.78 -11.87
C LEU A 8 4.32 -15.80 -10.82
N VAL A 9 3.96 -14.59 -11.25
CA VAL A 9 3.27 -13.59 -10.41
C VAL A 9 1.81 -13.51 -10.84
N ILE A 10 0.88 -13.64 -9.90
CA ILE A 10 -0.56 -13.56 -10.14
C ILE A 10 -1.05 -12.19 -9.66
N GLY A 11 -1.60 -11.38 -10.56
CA GLY A 11 -2.12 -10.04 -10.30
C GLY A 11 -1.19 -8.93 -10.79
N GLY A 12 -1.72 -8.05 -11.65
CA GLY A 12 -1.01 -6.94 -12.28
C GLY A 12 -1.17 -5.60 -11.54
N GLY A 13 -1.38 -5.61 -10.22
CA GLY A 13 -1.37 -4.40 -9.39
C GLY A 13 0.04 -3.98 -8.98
N ILE A 14 0.15 -2.90 -8.17
CA ILE A 14 1.44 -2.37 -7.67
C ILE A 14 2.26 -3.48 -6.97
N GLY A 15 1.62 -4.30 -6.13
CA GLY A 15 2.30 -5.40 -5.46
C GLY A 15 2.81 -6.48 -6.42
N GLY A 16 2.02 -6.81 -7.44
CA GLY A 16 2.44 -7.79 -8.46
C GLY A 16 3.63 -7.29 -9.27
N PHE A 17 3.56 -6.08 -9.79
CA PHE A 17 4.69 -5.48 -10.51
C PHE A 17 5.92 -5.28 -9.62
N GLY A 18 5.74 -4.88 -8.34
CA GLY A 18 6.86 -4.79 -7.39
C GLY A 18 7.58 -6.13 -7.20
N ASN A 19 6.84 -7.22 -6.99
CA ASN A 19 7.42 -8.56 -6.86
C ASN A 19 8.04 -9.06 -8.17
N ALA A 20 7.40 -8.81 -9.31
CA ALA A 20 7.95 -9.18 -10.62
C ALA A 20 9.28 -8.46 -10.91
N LEU A 21 9.32 -7.16 -10.62
CA LEU A 21 10.52 -6.33 -10.76
C LEU A 21 11.65 -6.84 -9.87
N ALA A 22 11.39 -7.03 -8.58
CA ALA A 22 12.39 -7.48 -7.61
C ALA A 22 12.99 -8.83 -7.98
N LEU A 23 12.16 -9.81 -8.33
CA LEU A 23 12.63 -11.14 -8.72
C LEU A 23 13.34 -11.16 -10.08
N ARG A 24 12.88 -10.34 -11.04
CA ARG A 24 13.56 -10.22 -12.34
C ARG A 24 14.96 -9.61 -12.22
N ARG A 25 15.15 -8.66 -11.31
CA ARG A 25 16.46 -8.07 -10.99
C ARG A 25 17.46 -9.11 -10.47
N LEU A 26 17.00 -10.16 -9.79
CA LEU A 26 17.83 -11.29 -9.37
C LEU A 26 18.15 -12.28 -10.51
N GLY A 27 17.55 -12.11 -11.68
CA GLY A 27 17.78 -12.99 -12.83
C GLY A 27 16.76 -14.12 -12.99
N ALA A 28 15.64 -14.12 -12.24
CA ALA A 28 14.55 -15.06 -12.47
C ALA A 28 13.95 -14.86 -13.88
N GLU A 29 13.46 -15.93 -14.48
CA GLU A 29 12.49 -15.86 -15.57
C GLU A 29 11.12 -15.57 -14.93
N VAL A 30 10.53 -14.40 -15.21
CA VAL A 30 9.29 -13.96 -14.59
C VAL A 30 8.17 -13.83 -15.61
N GLU A 31 7.06 -14.52 -15.34
CA GLU A 31 5.78 -14.29 -16.02
C GLU A 31 4.81 -13.65 -15.04
N LEU A 32 4.04 -12.67 -15.50
CA LEU A 32 2.97 -12.03 -14.73
C LEU A 32 1.64 -12.17 -15.46
N VAL A 33 0.61 -12.65 -14.74
CA VAL A 33 -0.74 -12.81 -15.26
C VAL A 33 -1.72 -11.85 -14.57
N GLU A 34 -2.60 -11.21 -15.36
CA GLU A 34 -3.63 -10.27 -14.88
C GLU A 34 -4.99 -10.62 -15.49
N GLN A 35 -6.05 -10.58 -14.65
CA GLN A 35 -7.41 -10.91 -15.09
C GLN A 35 -8.05 -9.82 -15.95
N ALA A 36 -7.64 -8.56 -15.80
CA ALA A 36 -8.16 -7.46 -16.59
C ALA A 36 -7.71 -7.58 -18.06
N PRO A 37 -8.53 -7.12 -19.02
CA PRO A 37 -8.18 -7.16 -20.43
C PRO A 37 -7.03 -6.21 -20.78
N GLU A 38 -6.80 -5.20 -19.96
CA GLU A 38 -5.72 -4.23 -20.09
C GLU A 38 -5.07 -4.01 -18.71
N PHE A 39 -3.76 -3.81 -18.70
CA PHE A 39 -3.07 -3.39 -17.50
C PHE A 39 -3.42 -1.93 -17.20
N GLY A 40 -4.01 -1.69 -16.07
CA GLY A 40 -4.39 -0.34 -15.67
C GLY A 40 -4.98 -0.35 -14.27
N GLU A 41 -4.90 0.78 -13.62
CA GLU A 41 -5.56 1.01 -12.35
C GLU A 41 -6.46 2.24 -12.44
N PHE A 42 -7.68 2.05 -11.99
CA PHE A 42 -8.60 3.16 -11.78
C PHE A 42 -8.32 3.75 -10.39
N GLY A 43 -8.25 5.06 -10.30
CA GLY A 43 -8.15 5.58 -8.97
C GLY A 43 -7.73 7.03 -8.85
N ALA A 44 -7.72 7.41 -7.61
CA ALA A 44 -7.27 8.66 -7.08
C ALA A 44 -5.76 8.61 -6.80
N GLY A 45 -5.28 9.62 -6.12
CA GLY A 45 -3.92 9.63 -5.65
C GLY A 45 -3.65 8.56 -4.59
N LEU A 46 -2.39 8.23 -4.44
CA LEU A 46 -1.85 7.50 -3.31
C LEU A 46 -0.63 8.21 -2.73
N GLN A 47 -0.35 7.87 -1.49
CA GLN A 47 0.73 8.45 -0.72
C GLN A 47 1.80 7.37 -0.55
N MET A 48 3.04 7.73 -0.80
CA MET A 48 4.21 6.86 -0.70
C MET A 48 5.16 7.42 0.34
N SER A 49 5.22 6.76 1.47
CA SER A 49 6.09 7.14 2.59
C SER A 49 7.52 6.63 2.42
N PRO A 50 8.48 7.09 3.23
CA PRO A 50 9.91 6.79 3.07
C PRO A 50 10.26 5.31 3.01
N ASN A 51 9.54 4.44 3.72
CA ASN A 51 9.75 2.99 3.66
C ASN A 51 9.58 2.41 2.25
N ALA A 52 8.68 2.99 1.43
CA ALA A 52 8.48 2.55 0.05
C ALA A 52 9.35 3.34 -0.94
N THR A 53 9.53 4.64 -0.74
CA THR A 53 10.31 5.46 -1.68
C THR A 53 11.81 5.14 -1.64
N ARG A 54 12.34 4.62 -0.52
CA ARG A 54 13.69 4.02 -0.49
C ARG A 54 13.80 2.87 -1.48
N LEU A 55 12.81 1.98 -1.51
CA LEU A 55 12.80 0.82 -2.42
C LEU A 55 12.70 1.26 -3.88
N LEU A 56 11.86 2.26 -4.18
CA LEU A 56 11.82 2.84 -5.52
C LEU A 56 13.19 3.40 -5.95
N ARG A 57 13.96 3.97 -5.00
CA ARG A 57 15.34 4.43 -5.27
C ARG A 57 16.27 3.26 -5.56
N GLU A 58 16.24 2.21 -4.73
CA GLU A 58 17.07 1.02 -4.91
C GLU A 58 16.79 0.32 -6.24
N TRP A 59 15.55 0.39 -6.69
CA TRP A 59 15.14 -0.14 -8.00
C TRP A 59 15.38 0.82 -9.17
N GLY A 60 15.84 2.05 -8.89
CA GLY A 60 16.17 3.05 -9.92
C GLY A 60 14.97 3.79 -10.51
N VAL A 61 13.79 3.68 -9.89
CA VAL A 61 12.53 4.26 -10.40
C VAL A 61 12.04 5.49 -9.64
N LEU A 62 12.72 5.88 -8.53
CA LEU A 62 12.28 7.00 -7.69
C LEU A 62 12.25 8.34 -8.44
N ASP A 63 13.25 8.65 -9.23
CA ASP A 63 13.34 9.94 -9.94
C ASP A 63 12.14 10.12 -10.88
N ARG A 64 11.79 9.07 -11.64
CA ARG A 64 10.60 9.06 -12.51
C ARG A 64 9.30 9.18 -11.70
N ALA A 65 9.24 8.57 -10.52
CA ALA A 65 8.07 8.68 -9.63
C ALA A 65 7.92 10.11 -9.06
N VAL A 66 9.02 10.79 -8.75
CA VAL A 66 9.02 12.20 -8.32
C VAL A 66 8.66 13.13 -9.47
N GLU A 67 9.18 12.89 -10.69
CA GLU A 67 8.86 13.68 -11.87
C GLU A 67 7.38 13.65 -12.25
N THR A 68 6.71 12.52 -12.05
CA THR A 68 5.28 12.34 -12.35
C THR A 68 4.38 12.62 -11.15
N GLY A 69 4.92 12.60 -9.94
CA GLY A 69 4.22 12.83 -8.68
C GLY A 69 4.34 14.25 -8.15
N VAL A 70 4.22 14.39 -6.85
CA VAL A 70 4.52 15.61 -6.06
C VAL A 70 5.22 15.17 -4.78
N ALA A 71 6.29 15.86 -4.39
CA ALA A 71 6.85 15.77 -3.05
C ALA A 71 6.26 16.92 -2.20
N PRO A 72 5.25 16.66 -1.37
CA PRO A 72 4.66 17.68 -0.53
C PRO A 72 5.68 18.15 0.51
N ARG A 73 5.57 19.41 0.92
CA ARG A 73 6.38 19.93 2.01
C ARG A 73 5.82 19.57 3.37
N TYR A 74 4.48 19.46 3.47
CA TYR A 74 3.82 19.29 4.75
C TYR A 74 2.81 18.14 4.73
N ILE A 75 2.63 17.50 5.90
CA ILE A 75 1.45 16.73 6.24
C ILE A 75 0.73 17.55 7.34
N VAL A 76 -0.55 17.87 7.11
CA VAL A 76 -1.32 18.76 7.98
C VAL A 76 -2.58 18.05 8.45
N PHE A 77 -2.81 18.08 9.74
CA PHE A 77 -4.05 17.56 10.34
C PHE A 77 -4.88 18.73 10.87
N ARG A 78 -6.17 18.72 10.52
CA ARG A 78 -7.13 19.76 10.93
C ARG A 78 -8.39 19.16 11.51
N ASP A 79 -9.03 19.90 12.41
CA ASP A 79 -10.38 19.58 12.88
C ASP A 79 -11.40 20.05 11.86
N ALA A 80 -12.23 19.13 11.36
CA ALA A 80 -13.21 19.42 10.31
C ALA A 80 -14.39 20.27 10.77
N LEU A 81 -14.64 20.38 12.08
CA LEU A 81 -15.74 21.19 12.63
C LEU A 81 -15.33 22.63 12.90
N THR A 82 -14.09 22.85 13.31
CA THR A 82 -13.60 24.18 13.73
C THR A 82 -12.67 24.83 12.69
N GLY A 83 -12.10 24.05 11.77
CA GLY A 83 -11.08 24.49 10.84
C GLY A 83 -9.68 24.62 11.46
N GLU A 84 -9.55 24.33 12.76
CA GLU A 84 -8.30 24.51 13.49
C GLU A 84 -7.23 23.54 13.01
N GLU A 85 -6.02 24.05 12.78
CA GLU A 85 -4.84 23.25 12.49
C GLU A 85 -4.35 22.61 13.80
N LEU A 86 -4.29 21.29 13.83
CA LEU A 86 -3.91 20.52 15.01
C LEU A 86 -2.44 20.14 14.98
N LEU A 87 -1.92 19.90 13.78
CA LEU A 87 -0.54 19.51 13.54
C LEU A 87 -0.13 19.87 12.12
N ARG A 88 1.11 20.33 11.99
CA ARG A 88 1.80 20.52 10.71
C ARG A 88 3.20 19.90 10.80
N GLU A 89 3.41 18.81 10.08
CA GLU A 89 4.70 18.14 9.98
C GLU A 89 5.41 18.56 8.71
N ASP A 90 6.64 19.07 8.82
CA ASP A 90 7.51 19.32 7.66
C ASP A 90 8.20 18.01 7.27
N VAL A 91 7.80 17.43 6.14
CA VAL A 91 8.33 16.15 5.62
C VAL A 91 9.55 16.32 4.70
N THR A 92 10.19 17.46 4.79
CA THR A 92 11.48 17.79 4.15
C THR A 92 12.60 17.87 5.20
N GLY A 93 13.76 18.37 4.86
CA GLY A 93 14.85 18.64 5.80
C GLY A 93 15.15 17.48 6.76
N GLU A 94 14.98 17.71 8.05
CA GLU A 94 15.29 16.73 9.12
C GLU A 94 14.48 15.40 8.97
N TYR A 95 13.25 15.47 8.47
CA TYR A 95 12.46 14.28 8.17
C TYR A 95 13.12 13.44 7.06
N TYR A 96 13.55 14.09 5.98
CA TYR A 96 14.27 13.41 4.90
C TYR A 96 15.60 12.85 5.39
N GLU A 97 16.35 13.58 6.21
CA GLU A 97 17.62 13.10 6.81
C GLU A 97 17.38 11.88 7.70
N ARG A 98 16.31 11.89 8.50
CA ARG A 98 15.94 10.79 9.39
C ARG A 98 15.59 9.52 8.65
N TYR A 99 14.74 9.61 7.63
CA TYR A 99 14.22 8.43 6.92
C TYR A 99 14.96 8.11 5.63
N GLY A 100 15.87 8.96 5.19
CA GLY A 100 16.72 8.75 4.02
C GLY A 100 15.99 8.76 2.68
N ALA A 101 14.71 9.15 2.61
CA ALA A 101 13.91 9.16 1.39
C ALA A 101 12.75 10.16 1.48
N PRO A 102 12.25 10.71 0.35
CA PRO A 102 11.16 11.66 0.37
C PRO A 102 9.82 10.99 0.64
N TYR A 103 8.88 11.76 1.21
CA TYR A 103 7.46 11.46 1.11
C TYR A 103 6.95 11.97 -0.23
N ILE A 104 6.24 11.15 -0.99
CA ILE A 104 5.64 11.58 -2.27
C ILE A 104 4.16 11.22 -2.34
N VAL A 105 3.42 11.98 -3.14
CA VAL A 105 2.07 11.63 -3.56
C VAL A 105 2.08 11.46 -5.08
N ALA A 106 1.42 10.41 -5.56
CA ALA A 106 1.39 10.08 -6.96
C ALA A 106 -0.03 9.69 -7.40
N HIS A 107 -0.36 9.90 -8.65
CA HIS A 107 -1.56 9.30 -9.19
C HIS A 107 -1.33 7.79 -9.33
N ARG A 108 -2.26 6.98 -8.85
CA ARG A 108 -2.10 5.53 -8.77
C ARG A 108 -1.75 4.89 -10.12
N SER A 109 -2.40 5.35 -11.19
CA SER A 109 -2.10 4.85 -12.54
C SER A 109 -0.70 5.22 -13.04
N ASP A 110 -0.12 6.32 -12.57
CA ASP A 110 1.21 6.73 -13.01
C ASP A 110 2.29 5.86 -12.36
N LEU A 111 2.18 5.59 -11.06
CA LEU A 111 3.08 4.65 -10.37
C LEU A 111 2.94 3.22 -10.92
N HIS A 112 1.71 2.78 -11.15
CA HIS A 112 1.43 1.47 -11.74
C HIS A 112 2.09 1.33 -13.13
N ARG A 113 1.88 2.32 -14.01
CA ARG A 113 2.48 2.34 -15.35
C ARG A 113 4.01 2.34 -15.28
N LEU A 114 4.60 3.13 -14.38
CA LEU A 114 6.03 3.17 -14.17
C LEU A 114 6.61 1.78 -13.84
N LEU A 115 6.01 1.07 -12.88
CA LEU A 115 6.45 -0.28 -12.50
C LEU A 115 6.24 -1.30 -13.62
N MET A 116 5.14 -1.19 -14.36
CA MET A 116 4.86 -2.04 -15.52
C MET A 116 5.90 -1.85 -16.63
N GLU A 117 6.20 -0.59 -16.98
CA GLU A 117 7.21 -0.25 -17.99
C GLU A 117 8.59 -0.80 -17.61
N GLU A 118 9.00 -0.62 -16.35
CA GLU A 118 10.26 -1.16 -15.84
C GLU A 118 10.32 -2.69 -15.91
N CYS A 119 9.23 -3.37 -15.54
CA CYS A 119 9.11 -4.82 -15.69
C CYS A 119 9.26 -5.25 -17.16
N ALA A 120 8.60 -4.55 -18.08
CA ALA A 120 8.68 -4.85 -19.51
C ALA A 120 10.10 -4.62 -20.08
N GLU A 121 10.76 -3.53 -19.67
CA GLU A 121 12.16 -3.23 -20.07
C GLU A 121 13.14 -4.30 -19.58
N LEU A 122 12.94 -4.85 -18.40
CA LEU A 122 13.72 -5.96 -17.86
C LEU A 122 13.35 -7.33 -18.47
N GLY A 123 12.32 -7.40 -19.30
CA GLY A 123 11.91 -8.63 -19.99
C GLY A 123 11.02 -9.55 -19.14
N VAL A 124 10.19 -9.01 -18.24
CA VAL A 124 9.08 -9.75 -17.63
C VAL A 124 8.03 -10.04 -18.71
N THR A 125 7.57 -11.29 -18.81
CA THR A 125 6.50 -11.65 -19.74
C THR A 125 5.15 -11.34 -19.13
N LEU A 126 4.39 -10.45 -19.78
CA LEU A 126 3.10 -9.95 -19.29
C LEU A 126 1.93 -10.60 -20.05
N HIS A 127 0.98 -11.19 -19.30
CA HIS A 127 -0.22 -11.79 -19.84
C HIS A 127 -1.45 -11.13 -19.22
N ASN A 128 -2.20 -10.38 -19.99
CA ASN A 128 -3.51 -9.86 -19.61
C ASN A 128 -4.64 -10.84 -19.96
N ASN A 129 -5.83 -10.57 -19.46
CA ASN A 129 -7.02 -11.40 -19.68
C ASN A 129 -6.80 -12.86 -19.26
N VAL A 130 -6.12 -13.07 -18.10
CA VAL A 130 -5.88 -14.37 -17.46
C VAL A 130 -6.45 -14.33 -16.05
N ARG A 131 -7.60 -14.94 -15.86
CA ARG A 131 -8.18 -15.11 -14.52
C ARG A 131 -7.76 -16.47 -13.97
N VAL A 132 -6.89 -16.46 -12.97
CA VAL A 132 -6.51 -17.70 -12.27
C VAL A 132 -7.66 -18.18 -11.41
N ALA A 133 -8.02 -19.47 -11.56
CA ALA A 133 -9.08 -20.13 -10.80
C ALA A 133 -8.55 -20.90 -9.58
N LYS A 134 -7.36 -21.49 -9.71
CA LYS A 134 -6.72 -22.25 -8.63
C LYS A 134 -5.21 -22.31 -8.80
N THR A 135 -4.54 -22.60 -7.69
CA THR A 135 -3.13 -22.96 -7.66
C THR A 135 -2.92 -24.30 -6.95
N GLU A 136 -1.85 -25.00 -7.29
CA GLU A 136 -1.51 -26.27 -6.65
C GLU A 136 0.00 -26.54 -6.74
N ASN A 137 0.55 -27.26 -5.77
CA ASN A 137 1.89 -27.82 -5.85
C ASN A 137 1.81 -29.20 -6.48
N VAL A 138 2.60 -29.45 -7.51
CA VAL A 138 2.65 -30.71 -8.24
C VAL A 138 4.07 -31.22 -8.34
N GLU A 139 4.25 -32.50 -8.64
CA GLU A 139 5.53 -33.07 -8.98
C GLU A 139 5.58 -33.33 -10.49
N VAL A 140 6.58 -32.77 -11.16
CA VAL A 140 6.83 -32.99 -12.59
C VAL A 140 8.28 -33.45 -12.74
N ASP A 141 8.47 -34.67 -13.27
CA ASP A 141 9.78 -35.30 -13.48
C ASP A 141 10.67 -35.28 -12.19
N GLY A 142 10.06 -35.53 -11.03
CA GLY A 142 10.73 -35.57 -9.72
C GLY A 142 11.08 -34.18 -9.14
N ARG A 143 10.56 -33.09 -9.71
CA ARG A 143 10.74 -31.72 -9.24
C ARG A 143 9.42 -31.16 -8.70
N ALA A 144 9.49 -30.45 -7.59
CA ALA A 144 8.36 -29.66 -7.10
C ALA A 144 8.11 -28.48 -8.03
N VAL A 145 6.89 -28.34 -8.52
CA VAL A 145 6.44 -27.29 -9.44
C VAL A 145 5.17 -26.67 -8.88
N ALA A 146 5.09 -25.35 -8.87
CA ALA A 146 3.87 -24.62 -8.60
C ALA A 146 3.09 -24.42 -9.90
N ARG A 147 1.80 -24.75 -9.89
CA ARG A 147 0.92 -24.66 -11.07
C ARG A 147 -0.26 -23.76 -10.80
N ALA A 148 -0.55 -22.84 -11.73
CA ALA A 148 -1.76 -22.06 -11.77
C ALA A 148 -2.62 -22.48 -12.97
N THR A 149 -3.93 -22.65 -12.74
CA THR A 149 -4.91 -22.95 -13.80
C THR A 149 -5.87 -21.78 -13.90
N ALA A 150 -6.00 -21.22 -15.10
CA ALA A 150 -6.94 -20.16 -15.40
C ALA A 150 -8.35 -20.70 -15.72
N ASP A 151 -9.38 -19.82 -15.61
CA ASP A 151 -10.78 -20.18 -15.91
C ASP A 151 -10.99 -20.66 -17.34
N ASP A 152 -10.17 -20.20 -18.29
CA ASP A 152 -10.23 -20.61 -19.70
C ASP A 152 -9.44 -21.87 -20.03
N GLY A 153 -8.87 -22.52 -19.00
CA GLY A 153 -8.12 -23.77 -19.11
C GLY A 153 -6.63 -23.60 -19.42
N ARG A 154 -6.11 -22.39 -19.57
CA ARG A 154 -4.66 -22.14 -19.65
C ARG A 154 -3.99 -22.60 -18.36
N VAL A 155 -2.81 -23.20 -18.50
CA VAL A 155 -2.01 -23.69 -17.39
C VAL A 155 -0.65 -23.01 -17.41
N PHE A 156 -0.21 -22.52 -16.27
CA PHE A 156 1.09 -21.91 -16.06
C PHE A 156 1.84 -22.73 -15.01
N GLU A 157 3.05 -23.13 -15.33
CA GLU A 157 3.94 -23.87 -14.43
C GLU A 157 5.20 -23.06 -14.17
N ALA A 158 5.60 -23.00 -12.90
CA ALA A 158 6.77 -22.30 -12.45
C ALA A 158 7.41 -23.00 -11.24
N ASP A 159 8.65 -22.69 -10.92
CA ASP A 159 9.30 -23.18 -9.70
C ASP A 159 8.68 -22.55 -8.46
N ALA A 160 8.12 -21.32 -8.59
CA ALA A 160 7.43 -20.61 -7.52
C ALA A 160 6.27 -19.74 -8.05
N ILE A 161 5.26 -19.51 -7.20
CA ILE A 161 4.16 -18.57 -7.45
C ILE A 161 4.09 -17.52 -6.35
N VAL A 162 4.07 -16.24 -6.74
CA VAL A 162 3.73 -15.12 -5.87
C VAL A 162 2.34 -14.62 -6.22
N ALA A 163 1.38 -14.80 -5.31
CA ALA A 163 0.00 -14.40 -5.51
C ALA A 163 -0.27 -13.02 -4.91
N ALA A 164 -0.39 -12.02 -5.78
CA ALA A 164 -0.72 -10.62 -5.49
C ALA A 164 -2.10 -10.24 -6.11
N ASP A 165 -3.05 -11.18 -6.04
CA ASP A 165 -4.38 -11.13 -6.68
C ASP A 165 -5.44 -10.37 -5.84
N GLY A 166 -4.98 -9.56 -4.87
CA GLY A 166 -5.76 -8.55 -4.18
C GLY A 166 -6.66 -9.10 -3.06
N ILE A 167 -7.49 -8.22 -2.49
CA ILE A 167 -8.33 -8.53 -1.31
C ILE A 167 -9.29 -9.70 -1.52
N ARG A 168 -9.64 -10.02 -2.77
CA ARG A 168 -10.50 -11.17 -3.13
C ARG A 168 -9.71 -12.34 -3.68
N SER A 169 -8.46 -12.48 -3.25
CA SER A 169 -7.53 -13.52 -3.67
C SER A 169 -8.16 -14.91 -3.65
N VAL A 170 -8.07 -15.58 -4.80
CA VAL A 170 -8.46 -16.99 -4.92
C VAL A 170 -7.44 -17.91 -4.27
N VAL A 171 -6.17 -17.48 -4.25
CA VAL A 171 -5.09 -18.23 -3.61
C VAL A 171 -5.21 -18.15 -2.08
N ARG A 172 -5.54 -16.97 -1.53
CA ARG A 172 -5.85 -16.84 -0.09
C ARG A 172 -7.00 -17.75 0.34
N ALA A 173 -8.04 -17.86 -0.49
CA ALA A 173 -9.19 -18.71 -0.19
C ALA A 173 -8.84 -20.21 -0.12
N GLN A 174 -7.68 -20.64 -0.61
CA GLN A 174 -7.16 -21.99 -0.44
C GLN A 174 -6.42 -22.18 0.89
N LEU A 175 -5.96 -21.09 1.52
CA LEU A 175 -5.21 -21.08 2.78
C LEU A 175 -6.06 -20.71 4.00
N SER A 176 -7.14 -19.98 3.80
CA SER A 176 -7.99 -19.44 4.88
C SER A 176 -9.43 -19.28 4.38
N ASP A 177 -10.38 -19.54 5.26
CA ASP A 177 -11.81 -19.33 5.03
C ASP A 177 -12.29 -17.93 5.47
N ASP A 178 -11.37 -17.05 5.89
CA ASP A 178 -11.67 -15.68 6.25
C ASP A 178 -12.32 -14.92 5.09
N GLN A 179 -13.16 -13.94 5.41
CA GLN A 179 -13.85 -13.12 4.43
C GLN A 179 -13.47 -11.63 4.60
N PRO A 180 -13.58 -10.81 3.54
CA PRO A 180 -13.46 -9.37 3.66
C PRO A 180 -14.46 -8.81 4.69
N VAL A 181 -13.96 -7.96 5.59
CA VAL A 181 -14.74 -7.30 6.63
C VAL A 181 -15.04 -5.86 6.21
N GLY A 182 -16.31 -5.48 6.13
CA GLY A 182 -16.73 -4.10 5.86
C GLY A 182 -16.47 -3.23 7.09
N SER A 183 -15.88 -2.06 6.87
CA SER A 183 -15.60 -1.10 7.94
C SER A 183 -16.80 -0.23 8.32
N GLU A 184 -17.94 -0.36 7.65
CA GLU A 184 -19.09 0.55 7.67
C GLU A 184 -18.80 1.93 7.02
N TYR A 185 -17.57 2.19 6.60
CA TYR A 185 -17.17 3.42 5.93
C TYR A 185 -17.11 3.25 4.43
N VAL A 186 -17.42 4.34 3.72
CA VAL A 186 -17.31 4.43 2.26
C VAL A 186 -16.47 5.64 1.89
N ALA A 187 -15.80 5.58 0.74
CA ALA A 187 -15.02 6.67 0.20
C ALA A 187 -15.66 7.18 -1.11
N TYR A 188 -15.73 8.50 -1.28
CA TYR A 188 -15.83 9.16 -2.57
C TYR A 188 -14.47 9.75 -2.93
N ARG A 189 -14.12 9.73 -4.20
CA ARG A 189 -12.81 10.16 -4.68
C ARG A 189 -12.95 11.04 -5.91
N GLY A 190 -12.06 12.03 -6.02
CA GLY A 190 -11.93 12.87 -7.20
C GLY A 190 -10.47 13.28 -7.37
N ALA A 191 -9.98 13.21 -8.60
CA ALA A 191 -8.72 13.79 -9.03
C ALA A 191 -9.03 14.67 -10.25
N LEU A 192 -9.28 15.95 -10.00
CA LEU A 192 -9.72 16.89 -11.01
C LEU A 192 -8.57 17.85 -11.41
N PRO A 193 -8.58 18.33 -12.67
CA PRO A 193 -7.68 19.41 -13.07
C PRO A 193 -7.82 20.61 -12.13
N ILE A 194 -6.68 21.21 -11.74
CA ILE A 194 -6.68 22.35 -10.81
C ILE A 194 -7.57 23.51 -11.31
N SER A 195 -7.71 23.67 -12.62
CA SER A 195 -8.59 24.67 -13.25
C SER A 195 -10.08 24.44 -13.00
N GLN A 196 -10.47 23.24 -12.57
CA GLN A 196 -11.86 22.87 -12.27
C GLN A 196 -12.15 22.86 -10.76
N ILE A 197 -11.12 23.06 -9.94
CA ILE A 197 -11.25 23.07 -8.48
C ILE A 197 -11.77 24.41 -8.00
N THR A 198 -12.91 24.40 -7.32
CA THR A 198 -13.54 25.62 -6.77
C THR A 198 -12.82 26.12 -5.52
N HIS A 199 -12.31 25.20 -4.72
CA HIS A 199 -11.57 25.48 -3.47
C HIS A 199 -10.36 24.55 -3.41
N ALA A 200 -9.25 24.99 -3.98
CA ALA A 200 -7.97 24.31 -3.82
C ALA A 200 -7.52 24.46 -2.36
N GLY A 201 -7.16 23.34 -1.75
CA GLY A 201 -6.49 23.34 -0.45
C GLY A 201 -5.04 23.81 -0.57
N ASP A 202 -4.25 23.47 0.44
CA ASP A 202 -2.81 23.76 0.45
C ASP A 202 -2.10 22.92 -0.62
N MET A 203 -1.50 23.59 -1.61
CA MET A 203 -0.82 22.95 -2.75
C MET A 203 0.56 22.38 -2.38
N GLU A 204 1.07 22.69 -1.20
CA GLU A 204 2.33 22.19 -0.68
C GLU A 204 2.15 21.06 0.35
N ALA A 205 0.89 20.65 0.62
CA ALA A 205 0.61 19.75 1.71
C ALA A 205 -0.32 18.58 1.33
N VAL A 206 -0.18 17.50 2.08
CA VAL A 206 -1.25 16.53 2.31
C VAL A 206 -2.06 17.02 3.49
N VAL A 207 -3.32 17.37 3.29
CA VAL A 207 -4.20 17.89 4.34
C VAL A 207 -5.24 16.83 4.71
N VAL A 208 -5.30 16.49 6.00
CA VAL A 208 -6.27 15.56 6.59
C VAL A 208 -7.23 16.36 7.50
N TRP A 209 -8.51 16.34 7.19
CA TRP A 209 -9.57 16.91 8.01
C TRP A 209 -10.27 15.81 8.79
N MET A 210 -10.22 15.86 10.12
CA MET A 210 -10.79 14.86 11.00
C MET A 210 -12.11 15.35 11.61
N GLY A 211 -13.18 14.58 11.44
CA GLY A 211 -14.51 14.91 11.93
C GLY A 211 -15.27 13.70 12.50
N PRO A 212 -16.41 13.93 13.16
CA PRO A 212 -17.24 12.84 13.67
C PRO A 212 -17.68 11.91 12.55
N GLU A 213 -17.30 10.63 12.65
CA GLU A 213 -17.61 9.61 11.66
C GLU A 213 -17.25 9.98 10.19
N CYS A 214 -16.37 10.99 9.98
CA CYS A 214 -15.93 11.40 8.65
C CYS A 214 -14.51 11.95 8.67
N HIS A 215 -13.85 11.90 7.51
CA HIS A 215 -12.61 12.62 7.25
C HIS A 215 -12.48 12.97 5.78
N LEU A 216 -11.73 14.02 5.48
CA LEU A 216 -11.42 14.45 4.12
C LEU A 216 -9.90 14.52 3.97
N VAL A 217 -9.36 13.99 2.86
CA VAL A 217 -7.93 14.07 2.55
C VAL A 217 -7.76 14.74 1.20
N GLN A 218 -6.86 15.73 1.15
CA GLN A 218 -6.60 16.52 -0.04
C GLN A 218 -5.10 16.68 -0.29
N TYR A 219 -4.67 16.61 -1.53
CA TYR A 219 -3.29 16.88 -1.95
C TYR A 219 -3.18 17.07 -3.47
N PRO A 220 -2.16 17.81 -3.96
CA PRO A 220 -1.90 17.94 -5.37
C PRO A 220 -1.34 16.65 -5.97
N LEU A 221 -1.53 16.45 -7.26
CA LEU A 221 -0.97 15.36 -8.07
C LEU A 221 -0.41 15.90 -9.38
N ARG A 222 0.46 15.13 -10.05
CA ARG A 222 1.04 15.45 -11.37
C ARG A 222 1.60 16.86 -11.41
N GLN A 223 2.58 17.13 -10.52
CA GLN A 223 3.22 18.44 -10.41
C GLN A 223 2.22 19.61 -10.17
N GLY A 224 1.04 19.31 -9.56
CA GLY A 224 0.00 20.29 -9.27
C GLY A 224 -1.01 20.52 -10.41
N GLU A 225 -0.93 19.74 -11.50
CA GLU A 225 -1.94 19.80 -12.57
C GLU A 225 -3.30 19.27 -12.13
N LEU A 226 -3.29 18.28 -11.23
CA LEU A 226 -4.49 17.69 -10.65
C LEU A 226 -4.53 17.95 -9.14
N PHE A 227 -5.74 17.98 -8.61
CA PHE A 227 -5.98 18.06 -7.17
C PHE A 227 -6.83 16.87 -6.74
N ASN A 228 -6.30 16.07 -5.82
CA ASN A 228 -6.97 14.89 -5.29
C ASN A 228 -7.79 15.25 -4.07
N THR A 229 -9.03 14.77 -4.01
CA THR A 229 -9.91 14.85 -2.85
C THR A 229 -10.48 13.47 -2.57
N VAL A 230 -10.38 13.03 -1.33
CA VAL A 230 -10.99 11.77 -0.85
C VAL A 230 -11.83 12.09 0.36
N ALA A 231 -13.13 11.86 0.27
CA ALA A 231 -14.07 12.00 1.38
C ALA A 231 -14.50 10.62 1.86
N VAL A 232 -14.32 10.37 3.15
CA VAL A 232 -14.68 9.11 3.80
C VAL A 232 -15.67 9.40 4.92
N TYR A 233 -16.72 8.61 4.99
CA TYR A 233 -17.72 8.74 6.06
C TYR A 233 -18.35 7.39 6.40
N ARG A 234 -18.89 7.27 7.61
CA ARG A 234 -19.69 6.12 8.02
C ARG A 234 -21.03 6.17 7.32
N SER A 235 -21.31 5.16 6.50
CA SER A 235 -22.50 5.10 5.66
C SER A 235 -23.57 4.21 6.27
N PRO A 236 -24.74 4.77 6.66
CA PRO A 236 -25.86 3.99 7.17
C PRO A 236 -26.34 2.91 6.18
N SER A 237 -26.38 3.23 4.89
CA SER A 237 -26.80 2.26 3.87
C SER A 237 -25.79 1.13 3.68
N PHE A 238 -24.48 1.41 3.77
CA PHE A 238 -23.46 0.36 3.71
C PHE A 238 -23.48 -0.51 4.97
N ALA A 239 -23.64 0.08 6.15
CA ALA A 239 -23.82 -0.66 7.40
C ALA A 239 -25.07 -1.57 7.36
N ALA A 240 -26.12 -1.17 6.62
CA ALA A 240 -27.31 -1.99 6.35
C ALA A 240 -27.13 -3.02 5.21
N GLY A 241 -25.90 -3.16 4.66
CA GLY A 241 -25.56 -4.15 3.62
C GLY A 241 -25.75 -3.68 2.18
N GLN A 242 -26.04 -2.40 1.93
CA GLN A 242 -26.20 -1.85 0.57
C GLN A 242 -24.81 -1.48 0.00
N LEU A 243 -24.31 -2.28 -0.93
CA LEU A 243 -23.04 -2.00 -1.61
C LEU A 243 -23.15 -0.89 -2.65
N VAL A 244 -24.28 -0.80 -3.33
CA VAL A 244 -24.56 0.22 -4.35
C VAL A 244 -25.50 1.27 -3.76
N TYR A 245 -25.17 2.52 -3.98
CA TYR A 245 -25.97 3.67 -3.52
C TYR A 245 -25.87 4.77 -4.57
N GLU A 246 -27.00 5.29 -5.00
CA GLU A 246 -27.07 6.37 -5.99
C GLU A 246 -27.21 7.73 -5.29
N GLY A 247 -26.46 8.71 -5.78
CA GLY A 247 -26.47 10.07 -5.28
C GLY A 247 -25.46 10.33 -4.14
N ASP A 248 -25.54 11.52 -3.56
CA ASP A 248 -24.60 12.04 -2.58
C ASP A 248 -25.26 12.53 -1.27
N ALA A 249 -26.52 12.18 -1.05
CA ALA A 249 -27.28 12.67 0.11
C ALA A 249 -26.66 12.25 1.45
N GLU A 250 -26.21 10.96 1.58
CA GLU A 250 -25.52 10.51 2.77
C GLU A 250 -24.16 11.22 2.95
N LEU A 251 -23.45 11.46 1.86
CA LEU A 251 -22.19 12.19 1.89
C LEU A 251 -22.40 13.61 2.44
N ARG A 252 -23.33 14.36 1.88
CA ARG A 252 -23.60 15.73 2.30
C ARG A 252 -24.12 15.80 3.75
N GLU A 253 -24.93 14.85 4.17
CA GLU A 253 -25.40 14.74 5.56
C GLU A 253 -24.26 14.47 6.52
N ALA A 254 -23.33 13.57 6.20
CA ALA A 254 -22.17 13.25 7.04
C ALA A 254 -21.24 14.45 7.28
N TYR A 255 -21.18 15.38 6.33
CA TYR A 255 -20.32 16.57 6.42
C TYR A 255 -21.06 17.88 6.74
N ARG A 256 -22.37 17.82 7.09
CA ARG A 256 -23.21 19.01 7.28
C ARG A 256 -22.67 20.00 8.32
N ASP A 257 -22.08 19.46 9.41
CA ASP A 257 -21.57 20.25 10.53
C ASP A 257 -20.10 20.67 10.36
N CYS A 258 -19.45 20.26 9.28
CA CYS A 258 -18.07 20.63 8.98
C CYS A 258 -17.98 22.11 8.53
N VAL A 259 -16.79 22.69 8.64
CA VAL A 259 -16.51 24.06 8.16
C VAL A 259 -16.80 24.22 6.67
N PRO A 260 -17.10 25.46 6.20
CA PRO A 260 -17.47 25.70 4.79
C PRO A 260 -16.46 25.17 3.78
N GLU A 261 -15.17 25.24 4.08
CA GLU A 261 -14.07 24.77 3.21
C GLU A 261 -14.17 23.26 2.96
N VAL A 262 -14.44 22.47 4.00
CA VAL A 262 -14.61 21.01 3.90
C VAL A 262 -15.88 20.68 3.10
N ARG A 263 -16.98 21.37 3.37
CA ARG A 263 -18.24 21.16 2.62
C ARG A 263 -18.12 21.51 1.14
N ALA A 264 -17.42 22.60 0.84
CA ALA A 264 -17.18 23.02 -0.54
C ALA A 264 -16.28 22.04 -1.30
N ALA A 265 -15.33 21.41 -0.60
CA ALA A 265 -14.46 20.40 -1.21
C ALA A 265 -15.18 19.14 -1.69
N LEU A 266 -16.40 18.88 -1.19
CA LEU A 266 -17.21 17.75 -1.67
C LEU A 266 -17.61 17.90 -3.14
N ASP A 267 -17.67 19.11 -3.67
CA ASP A 267 -17.97 19.37 -5.09
C ASP A 267 -16.80 18.98 -6.02
N ASN A 268 -15.62 18.73 -5.46
CA ASN A 268 -14.44 18.24 -6.18
C ASN A 268 -14.40 16.69 -6.32
N LEU A 269 -15.44 15.99 -5.84
CA LEU A 269 -15.52 14.54 -5.90
C LEU A 269 -16.22 14.05 -7.18
N SER A 270 -15.87 12.84 -7.60
CA SER A 270 -16.70 12.11 -8.55
C SER A 270 -17.88 11.47 -7.81
N HIS A 271 -19.09 11.89 -8.13
CA HIS A 271 -20.31 11.35 -7.53
C HIS A 271 -20.87 10.12 -8.28
N VAL A 272 -20.13 9.60 -9.27
CA VAL A 272 -20.56 8.45 -10.08
C VAL A 272 -20.51 7.15 -9.28
N GLN A 273 -19.52 7.01 -8.40
CA GLN A 273 -19.29 5.79 -7.65
C GLN A 273 -18.75 6.08 -6.25
N ARG A 274 -19.29 5.38 -5.26
CA ARG A 274 -18.69 5.25 -3.93
C ARG A 274 -17.93 3.95 -3.81
N TRP A 275 -16.95 3.94 -2.94
CA TRP A 275 -16.07 2.81 -2.70
C TRP A 275 -16.27 2.30 -1.26
N PRO A 276 -17.04 1.22 -1.04
CA PRO A 276 -17.10 0.57 0.27
C PRO A 276 -15.71 0.12 0.71
N MET A 277 -15.37 0.42 1.96
CA MET A 277 -14.06 0.11 2.50
C MET A 277 -14.08 -1.25 3.21
N PHE A 278 -13.19 -2.12 2.77
CA PHE A 278 -12.99 -3.45 3.32
C PHE A 278 -11.53 -3.64 3.70
N ASP A 279 -11.30 -4.44 4.70
CA ASP A 279 -10.03 -5.09 5.00
C ASP A 279 -10.25 -6.57 5.31
N ARG A 280 -9.24 -7.26 5.80
CA ARG A 280 -9.36 -8.63 6.32
C ARG A 280 -8.62 -8.74 7.66
N VAL A 281 -8.98 -9.74 8.44
CA VAL A 281 -8.24 -10.10 9.63
C VAL A 281 -6.86 -10.63 9.22
N PRO A 282 -5.77 -10.26 9.91
CA PRO A 282 -4.47 -10.87 9.69
C PRO A 282 -4.52 -12.40 9.82
N ILE A 283 -3.98 -13.12 8.85
CA ILE A 283 -3.78 -14.57 8.91
C ILE A 283 -2.31 -14.87 9.18
N GLU A 284 -2.03 -15.99 9.86
CA GLU A 284 -0.67 -16.34 10.27
C GLU A 284 0.14 -16.99 9.14
N ASN A 285 -0.53 -17.77 8.29
CA ASN A 285 0.13 -18.52 7.23
C ASN A 285 -0.25 -17.99 5.83
N TRP A 286 0.77 -17.58 5.07
CA TRP A 286 0.65 -17.10 3.70
C TRP A 286 1.20 -18.09 2.67
N VAL A 287 1.65 -19.28 3.09
CA VAL A 287 2.47 -20.17 2.27
C VAL A 287 1.86 -21.54 2.14
N ASP A 288 1.79 -22.02 0.92
CA ASP A 288 1.53 -23.44 0.59
C ASP A 288 2.63 -23.93 -0.37
N GLY A 289 3.59 -24.69 0.15
CA GLY A 289 4.71 -25.20 -0.67
C GLY A 289 5.48 -24.07 -1.36
N ASN A 290 5.49 -24.10 -2.67
CA ASN A 290 6.14 -23.09 -3.52
C ASN A 290 5.18 -21.97 -3.97
N ILE A 291 4.14 -21.70 -3.20
CA ILE A 291 3.14 -20.66 -3.45
C ILE A 291 3.06 -19.74 -2.22
N ALA A 292 3.15 -18.42 -2.42
CA ALA A 292 3.02 -17.44 -1.34
C ALA A 292 2.13 -16.27 -1.72
N LEU A 293 1.41 -15.71 -0.73
CA LEU A 293 0.63 -14.48 -0.87
C LEU A 293 1.52 -13.26 -0.71
N ALA A 294 1.16 -12.16 -1.41
CA ALA A 294 1.79 -10.84 -1.26
C ALA A 294 0.75 -9.71 -1.42
N GLY A 295 1.07 -8.53 -0.89
CA GLY A 295 0.21 -7.35 -0.98
C GLY A 295 -1.19 -7.59 -0.38
N ASP A 296 -2.22 -7.04 -1.03
CA ASP A 296 -3.60 -7.15 -0.54
C ASP A 296 -4.15 -8.59 -0.54
N ALA A 297 -3.51 -9.56 -1.17
CA ALA A 297 -3.84 -10.96 -1.02
C ALA A 297 -3.46 -11.47 0.38
N ALA A 298 -2.34 -11.01 0.91
CA ALA A 298 -1.83 -11.38 2.23
C ALA A 298 -2.38 -10.50 3.35
N HIS A 299 -2.33 -9.16 3.17
CA HIS A 299 -2.57 -8.18 4.25
C HIS A 299 -3.37 -6.95 3.80
N PRO A 300 -4.58 -7.11 3.25
CA PRO A 300 -5.40 -5.96 2.88
C PRO A 300 -5.73 -5.14 4.12
N MET A 301 -5.58 -3.84 4.03
CA MET A 301 -5.69 -2.93 5.16
C MET A 301 -6.52 -1.69 4.83
N LEU A 302 -7.11 -1.08 5.86
CA LEU A 302 -7.78 0.21 5.72
C LEU A 302 -6.75 1.32 5.41
N GLN A 303 -7.18 2.32 4.68
CA GLN A 303 -6.29 3.35 4.08
C GLN A 303 -5.70 4.37 5.06
N TYR A 304 -6.05 4.32 6.35
CA TYR A 304 -5.75 5.40 7.31
C TYR A 304 -4.27 5.68 7.56
N LEU A 305 -3.40 4.69 7.37
CA LEU A 305 -1.94 4.86 7.46
C LEU A 305 -1.28 5.05 6.08
N ALA A 306 -2.06 5.05 4.99
CA ALA A 306 -1.56 5.11 3.62
C ALA A 306 -0.49 4.04 3.29
N GLN A 307 -0.62 2.82 3.84
CA GLN A 307 0.43 1.81 3.78
C GLN A 307 0.19 0.67 2.77
N GLY A 308 -1.00 0.51 2.20
CA GLY A 308 -1.28 -0.65 1.33
C GLY A 308 -0.25 -0.86 0.22
N ALA A 309 -0.01 0.16 -0.62
CA ALA A 309 0.99 0.10 -1.68
C ALA A 309 2.43 0.03 -1.12
N CYS A 310 2.72 0.77 -0.04
CA CYS A 310 4.03 0.77 0.60
C CYS A 310 4.40 -0.62 1.11
N GLN A 311 3.48 -1.32 1.77
CA GLN A 311 3.71 -2.65 2.29
C GLN A 311 3.81 -3.70 1.19
N ALA A 312 3.07 -3.55 0.09
CA ALA A 312 3.22 -4.42 -1.07
C ALA A 312 4.61 -4.31 -1.74
N LEU A 313 5.22 -3.12 -1.74
CA LEU A 313 6.61 -2.94 -2.19
C LEU A 313 7.61 -3.47 -1.16
N GLU A 314 7.36 -3.31 0.14
CA GLU A 314 8.18 -3.96 1.17
C GLU A 314 8.16 -5.49 1.08
N ASP A 315 7.03 -6.10 0.69
CA ASP A 315 6.96 -7.53 0.42
C ASP A 315 7.94 -7.94 -0.68
N ALA A 316 7.95 -7.18 -1.77
CA ALA A 316 8.84 -7.42 -2.89
C ALA A 316 10.32 -7.32 -2.48
N ALA A 317 10.68 -6.29 -1.70
CA ALA A 317 12.03 -6.10 -1.20
C ALA A 317 12.47 -7.21 -0.22
N ALA A 318 11.57 -7.63 0.68
CA ALA A 318 11.86 -8.73 1.59
C ALA A 318 12.09 -10.04 0.82
N LEU A 319 11.24 -10.31 -0.17
CA LEU A 319 11.36 -11.51 -1.00
C LEU A 319 12.66 -11.45 -1.85
N GLU A 320 13.01 -10.29 -2.44
CA GLU A 320 14.27 -10.06 -3.14
C GLU A 320 15.47 -10.39 -2.24
N ALA A 321 15.54 -9.81 -1.05
CA ALA A 321 16.65 -9.99 -0.14
C ALA A 321 16.80 -11.45 0.35
N ILE A 322 15.69 -12.13 0.64
CA ILE A 322 15.70 -13.53 1.09
C ILE A 322 16.07 -14.47 -0.06
N ALA A 323 15.50 -14.27 -1.24
CA ALA A 323 15.79 -15.08 -2.41
C ALA A 323 17.24 -14.91 -2.88
N ALA A 324 17.80 -13.70 -2.83
CA ALA A 324 19.17 -13.40 -3.24
C ALA A 324 20.20 -14.25 -2.50
N ARG A 325 20.05 -14.45 -1.19
CA ARG A 325 20.99 -15.25 -0.38
C ARG A 325 20.68 -16.76 -0.35
N SER A 326 19.62 -17.18 -1.04
CA SER A 326 19.16 -18.56 -1.05
C SER A 326 19.09 -19.14 -2.47
N VAL A 327 17.99 -18.89 -3.19
CA VAL A 327 17.76 -19.39 -4.56
C VAL A 327 18.81 -18.85 -5.53
N PHE A 328 19.21 -17.59 -5.36
CA PHE A 328 20.12 -16.85 -6.25
C PHE A 328 21.54 -16.68 -5.66
N ALA A 329 21.88 -17.46 -4.62
CA ALA A 329 23.21 -17.39 -4.00
C ALA A 329 24.35 -17.70 -4.99
N ASP A 330 24.10 -18.53 -6.02
CA ASP A 330 24.97 -18.74 -7.18
C ASP A 330 24.28 -18.14 -8.42
N PRO A 331 24.84 -17.06 -9.01
CA PRO A 331 24.24 -16.42 -10.19
C PRO A 331 24.16 -17.30 -11.45
N GLU A 332 24.99 -18.35 -11.53
CA GLU A 332 25.01 -19.26 -12.67
C GLU A 332 24.11 -20.49 -12.48
N HIS A 333 23.75 -20.80 -11.21
CA HIS A 333 22.98 -21.98 -10.86
C HIS A 333 21.93 -21.67 -9.78
N HIS A 334 20.72 -21.34 -10.21
CA HIS A 334 19.61 -21.04 -9.28
C HIS A 334 19.09 -22.34 -8.64
N ASP A 335 19.02 -22.37 -7.30
CA ASP A 335 18.50 -23.52 -6.56
C ASP A 335 16.98 -23.38 -6.31
N ALA A 336 16.20 -23.78 -7.30
CA ALA A 336 14.74 -23.73 -7.26
C ALA A 336 14.13 -24.59 -6.13
N SER A 337 14.86 -25.56 -5.57
CA SER A 337 14.37 -26.39 -4.45
C SER A 337 14.19 -25.62 -3.16
N ARG A 338 14.76 -24.41 -3.07
CA ARG A 338 14.72 -23.56 -1.87
C ARG A 338 13.50 -22.64 -1.77
N TRP A 339 12.64 -22.57 -2.78
CA TRP A 339 11.52 -21.62 -2.78
C TRP A 339 10.60 -21.77 -1.57
N ASN A 340 10.28 -22.99 -1.16
CA ASN A 340 9.46 -23.19 0.05
C ASN A 340 10.12 -22.58 1.31
N ALA A 341 11.44 -22.74 1.46
CA ALA A 341 12.16 -22.16 2.60
C ALA A 341 12.17 -20.63 2.52
N VAL A 342 12.40 -20.06 1.33
CA VAL A 342 12.32 -18.60 1.07
C VAL A 342 10.96 -18.07 1.47
N PHE A 343 9.87 -18.68 1.04
CA PHE A 343 8.52 -18.22 1.35
C PHE A 343 8.17 -18.34 2.83
N ARG A 344 8.64 -19.38 3.51
CA ARG A 344 8.45 -19.49 4.97
C ARG A 344 9.18 -18.39 5.73
N GLU A 345 10.41 -18.07 5.33
CA GLU A 345 11.18 -16.98 5.92
C GLU A 345 10.53 -15.61 5.62
N TYR A 346 10.11 -15.40 4.37
CA TYR A 346 9.34 -14.24 3.96
C TYR A 346 8.09 -14.04 4.83
N ASN A 347 7.29 -15.09 5.02
CA ASN A 347 6.12 -15.06 5.91
C ASN A 347 6.51 -14.69 7.34
N ALA A 348 7.55 -15.31 7.88
CA ALA A 348 7.99 -15.08 9.26
C ALA A 348 8.42 -13.62 9.51
N VAL A 349 8.99 -12.96 8.50
CA VAL A 349 9.45 -11.57 8.60
C VAL A 349 8.30 -10.59 8.33
N ARG A 350 7.48 -10.83 7.31
CA ARG A 350 6.49 -9.86 6.84
C ARG A 350 5.17 -9.90 7.62
N GLN A 351 4.70 -11.09 7.97
CA GLN A 351 3.39 -11.27 8.61
C GLN A 351 3.26 -10.49 9.94
N PRO A 352 4.19 -10.54 10.90
CA PRO A 352 4.05 -9.78 12.14
C PRO A 352 4.01 -8.26 11.93
N ARG A 353 4.82 -7.76 10.97
CA ARG A 353 4.88 -6.34 10.63
C ARG A 353 3.57 -5.88 10.02
N THR A 354 3.07 -6.56 9.00
CA THR A 354 1.83 -6.18 8.31
C THR A 354 0.60 -6.36 9.19
N ALA A 355 0.54 -7.40 10.04
CA ALA A 355 -0.50 -7.58 11.04
C ALA A 355 -0.57 -6.40 12.03
N ARG A 356 0.60 -5.91 12.49
CA ARG A 356 0.67 -4.69 13.30
C ARG A 356 0.14 -3.48 12.54
N ILE A 357 0.49 -3.32 11.25
CA ILE A 357 0.02 -2.19 10.43
C ILE A 357 -1.49 -2.27 10.20
N GLN A 358 -2.04 -3.45 9.85
CA GLN A 358 -3.48 -3.64 9.70
C GLN A 358 -4.25 -3.26 10.96
N THR A 359 -3.82 -3.74 12.12
CA THR A 359 -4.49 -3.43 13.40
C THR A 359 -4.32 -1.97 13.80
N THR A 360 -3.13 -1.39 13.62
CA THR A 360 -2.88 0.03 13.90
C THR A 360 -3.71 0.93 12.97
N ALA A 361 -3.87 0.58 11.69
CA ALA A 361 -4.67 1.35 10.76
C ALA A 361 -6.12 1.50 11.22
N ARG A 362 -6.72 0.44 11.80
CA ARG A 362 -8.08 0.49 12.35
C ARG A 362 -8.16 1.48 13.51
N VAL A 363 -7.29 1.32 14.52
CA VAL A 363 -7.26 2.20 15.71
C VAL A 363 -6.98 3.65 15.32
N TRP A 364 -6.09 3.86 14.35
CA TRP A 364 -5.76 5.19 13.85
C TRP A 364 -6.96 5.86 13.19
N GLY A 365 -7.72 5.12 12.37
CA GLY A 365 -8.96 5.60 11.76
C GLY A 365 -10.04 5.92 12.79
N GLU A 366 -10.22 5.08 13.81
CA GLU A 366 -11.14 5.33 14.91
C GLU A 366 -10.83 6.65 15.64
N SER A 367 -9.53 6.95 15.84
CA SER A 367 -9.11 8.20 16.48
C SER A 367 -9.49 9.46 15.69
N TRP A 368 -9.58 9.35 14.35
CA TRP A 368 -10.01 10.47 13.51
C TRP A 368 -11.52 10.73 13.58
N HIS A 369 -12.31 9.68 13.82
CA HIS A 369 -13.76 9.65 13.67
C HIS A 369 -14.53 9.79 14.98
N LEU A 370 -13.87 10.19 16.07
CA LEU A 370 -14.48 10.35 17.39
C LEU A 370 -15.72 11.24 17.35
N THR A 371 -16.83 10.76 17.91
CA THR A 371 -18.12 11.47 17.91
C THR A 371 -18.33 12.32 19.16
N GLY A 372 -17.83 11.87 20.31
CA GLY A 372 -17.98 12.56 21.58
C GLY A 372 -17.20 13.88 21.64
N PRO A 373 -17.79 14.97 22.13
CA PRO A 373 -17.12 16.26 22.19
C PRO A 373 -15.91 16.28 23.14
N VAL A 374 -15.94 15.50 24.20
CA VAL A 374 -14.84 15.39 25.18
C VAL A 374 -13.67 14.63 24.54
N GLU A 375 -13.93 13.49 23.93
CA GLU A 375 -12.93 12.65 23.28
C GLU A 375 -12.23 13.43 22.13
N ARG A 376 -12.99 14.18 21.34
CA ARG A 376 -12.43 15.04 20.29
C ARG A 376 -11.55 16.15 20.88
N THR A 377 -12.00 16.76 21.99
CA THR A 377 -11.19 17.79 22.66
C THR A 377 -9.85 17.20 23.14
N VAL A 378 -9.88 16.04 23.79
CA VAL A 378 -8.66 15.35 24.24
C VAL A 378 -7.76 15.00 23.05
N ARG A 379 -8.32 14.42 21.99
CA ARG A 379 -7.57 14.15 20.74
C ARG A 379 -6.88 15.42 20.22
N ASN A 380 -7.64 16.51 20.07
CA ASN A 380 -7.11 17.76 19.54
C ASN A 380 -6.00 18.34 20.44
N MET A 381 -6.14 18.23 21.77
CA MET A 381 -5.09 18.64 22.70
C MET A 381 -3.82 17.80 22.55
N LEU A 382 -3.95 16.48 22.43
CA LEU A 382 -2.81 15.58 22.21
C LEU A 382 -2.06 15.92 20.91
N TRP A 383 -2.78 16.11 19.81
CA TRP A 383 -2.19 16.47 18.54
C TRP A 383 -1.45 17.82 18.60
N LYS A 384 -2.03 18.83 19.23
CA LYS A 384 -1.39 20.14 19.40
C LYS A 384 -0.20 20.14 20.34
N SER A 385 -0.15 19.22 21.29
CA SER A 385 0.95 19.10 22.23
C SER A 385 2.13 18.29 21.66
N ALA A 386 1.90 17.55 20.57
CA ALA A 386 2.95 16.79 19.91
C ALA A 386 3.91 17.75 19.22
N ASP A 387 5.17 17.76 19.64
CA ASP A 387 6.24 18.33 18.85
C ASP A 387 6.67 17.34 17.75
N ARG A 388 7.51 17.79 16.81
CA ARG A 388 7.98 16.94 15.70
C ARG A 388 8.68 15.67 16.20
N HIS A 389 9.41 15.75 17.31
CA HIS A 389 10.14 14.61 17.84
C HIS A 389 9.17 13.56 18.43
N GLY A 390 8.11 14.02 19.10
CA GLY A 390 7.08 13.14 19.62
C GLY A 390 6.33 12.39 18.52
N ILE A 391 6.14 13.00 17.34
CA ILE A 391 5.51 12.32 16.19
C ILE A 391 6.42 11.24 15.64
N TRP A 392 7.71 11.50 15.50
CA TRP A 392 8.66 10.52 14.98
C TRP A 392 8.73 9.27 15.85
N ASP A 393 8.60 9.37 17.16
CA ASP A 393 8.49 8.21 18.06
C ASP A 393 7.31 7.28 17.68
N TYR A 394 6.22 7.86 17.11
CA TYR A 394 5.07 7.09 16.63
C TYR A 394 5.21 6.59 15.19
N THR A 395 6.10 7.13 14.39
CA THR A 395 6.23 6.80 12.96
C THR A 395 7.51 6.04 12.61
N ASP A 396 8.54 6.06 13.47
CA ASP A 396 9.81 5.38 13.23
C ASP A 396 9.67 3.89 12.92
N TRP A 397 8.84 3.19 13.68
CA TRP A 397 8.59 1.77 13.44
C TRP A 397 7.95 1.49 12.08
N LEU A 398 7.25 2.49 11.51
CA LEU A 398 6.54 2.39 10.24
C LEU A 398 7.42 2.82 9.06
N TYR A 399 8.12 3.96 9.18
CA TYR A 399 8.87 4.59 8.11
C TYR A 399 10.37 4.26 8.13
N GLY A 400 10.89 3.79 9.27
CA GLY A 400 12.27 3.41 9.44
C GLY A 400 12.69 2.27 8.49
N GLU A 401 13.98 2.20 8.25
CA GLU A 401 14.58 1.14 7.42
C GLU A 401 14.32 -0.24 8.04
N GLN A 402 13.97 -1.19 7.19
CA GLN A 402 13.79 -2.59 7.56
C GLN A 402 14.96 -3.40 7.01
N ASP A 403 15.59 -4.20 7.88
CA ASP A 403 16.64 -5.12 7.46
C ASP A 403 16.04 -6.50 7.14
N TYR A 404 16.02 -6.86 5.88
CA TYR A 404 15.59 -8.17 5.40
C TYR A 404 16.75 -9.11 5.07
N THR A 405 18.01 -8.70 5.35
CA THR A 405 19.20 -9.46 4.97
C THR A 405 19.51 -10.64 5.89
N GLY A 406 18.79 -10.79 7.02
CA GLY A 406 18.90 -11.96 7.90
C GLY A 406 19.96 -11.85 8.99
N ALA A 407 20.42 -10.65 9.32
CA ALA A 407 21.12 -10.43 10.58
C ALA A 407 20.13 -10.64 11.74
N GLU A 408 20.44 -11.57 12.61
CA GLU A 408 19.62 -12.16 13.67
C GLU A 408 18.51 -11.24 14.20
N ALA A 409 17.27 -11.72 14.16
CA ALA A 409 16.07 -11.09 14.72
C ALA A 409 16.14 -10.95 16.27
N GLY A 410 17.33 -10.91 16.84
CA GLY A 410 17.61 -10.97 18.26
C GLY A 410 17.90 -9.63 18.94
N ASP A 411 18.30 -8.57 18.22
CA ASP A 411 18.92 -7.42 18.95
C ASP A 411 18.79 -6.04 18.28
N ARG A 412 17.75 -5.76 17.51
CA ARG A 412 17.56 -4.41 16.95
C ARG A 412 16.17 -3.81 17.17
N ALA A 413 15.71 -3.87 18.41
CA ALA A 413 14.70 -2.93 18.91
C ALA A 413 15.35 -1.63 19.45
N GLU A 414 16.63 -1.43 19.27
CA GLU A 414 17.30 -0.15 19.54
C GLU A 414 17.37 0.68 18.24
N VAL A 415 16.36 1.49 18.06
CA VAL A 415 16.47 2.70 17.25
C VAL A 415 17.76 3.40 17.67
N ARG A 416 18.67 3.65 16.72
CA ARG A 416 19.82 4.51 16.97
C ARG A 416 19.31 5.87 17.46
N ARG A 417 19.26 6.05 18.78
CA ARG A 417 19.22 7.38 19.38
C ARG A 417 20.53 8.03 18.99
N VAL A 418 20.49 8.99 18.11
CA VAL A 418 21.61 9.90 17.92
C VAL A 418 21.68 10.70 19.21
N ASP A 419 22.65 10.39 20.06
CA ASP A 419 22.95 11.15 21.25
C ASP A 419 23.27 12.60 20.85
N ALA A 420 22.36 13.51 21.16
CA ALA A 420 22.52 14.96 21.05
C ALA A 420 23.48 15.51 22.14
N SER A 421 24.43 14.73 22.65
CA SER A 421 25.33 15.12 23.75
C SER A 421 26.75 15.47 23.33
N THR A 422 27.03 15.67 22.03
CA THR A 422 28.36 16.17 21.59
C THR A 422 28.26 17.32 20.61
N ALA A 423 27.75 18.46 21.07
CA ALA A 423 28.06 19.76 20.49
C ALA A 423 28.16 20.76 21.67
N GLY A 424 29.37 20.88 22.21
CA GLY A 424 29.77 21.98 23.09
C GLY A 424 30.18 23.20 22.26
#